data_636f8266c1e5f4c38543b91765fc031f
#
_entry.id   636f8266c1e5f4c38543b91765fc031f
#
_cell.length_a   1.000
_cell.length_b   1.000
_cell.length_c   1.000
_cell.angle_alpha   90.00
_cell.angle_beta   90.00
_cell.angle_gamma   90.00
#
_symmetry.space_group_name_H-M   'P 1'
#
loop_
_entity.id
_entity.type
_entity.pdbx_description
1 polymer ?
#
loop_
_entity_poly.entity_id
_entity_poly.type
_entity_poly.pdbx_seq_one_letter_code
_entity_poly.pdbx_strand_id
1 'polypeptide(L)'
;MSRAEELGITSHTELNREVLLKLGIPAMAIVGFGDNVSSTPDEAEAIRECALASKSKRIIVPTEIFAARRVQWIFDRELTPIGVQVTVHAFPPPQYTLADWWRHRSGLIDFNNEVLKYLYYRAKD
;
A
#
# COMPACT_ATOMS: atom_id res chain seq x y z
N MET A 1 3.90 5.75 -23.70
CA MET A 1 2.80 4.81 -23.35
C MET A 1 3.37 3.52 -22.76
N SER A 2 2.75 3.01 -21.74
CA SER A 2 3.08 1.69 -21.26
C SER A 2 2.54 0.62 -22.22
N ARG A 3 3.10 -0.59 -22.16
CA ARG A 3 2.63 -1.70 -22.98
C ARG A 3 1.17 -2.05 -22.71
N ALA A 4 0.72 -1.84 -21.47
CA ALA A 4 -0.67 -2.06 -21.08
C ALA A 4 -1.62 -1.08 -21.80
N GLU A 5 -1.22 0.16 -21.93
CA GLU A 5 -1.99 1.19 -22.65
C GLU A 5 -2.08 0.86 -24.14
N GLU A 6 -0.97 0.40 -24.73
CA GLU A 6 -0.95 -0.03 -26.14
C GLU A 6 -1.90 -1.18 -26.41
N LEU A 7 -2.10 -2.05 -25.43
CA LEU A 7 -3.02 -3.19 -25.52
C LEU A 7 -4.45 -2.84 -25.09
N GLY A 8 -4.72 -1.57 -24.74
CA GLY A 8 -6.04 -1.15 -24.27
C GLY A 8 -6.35 -1.59 -22.84
N ILE A 9 -5.34 -1.94 -22.06
CA ILE A 9 -5.48 -2.33 -20.65
C ILE A 9 -5.29 -1.08 -19.79
N THR A 10 -6.30 -0.76 -18.97
CA THR A 10 -6.25 0.37 -18.03
C THR A 10 -5.24 0.07 -16.91
N SER A 11 -4.39 1.04 -16.58
CA SER A 11 -3.46 0.90 -15.46
C SER A 11 -4.20 0.81 -14.13
N HIS A 12 -3.57 0.20 -13.10
CA HIS A 12 -4.16 0.12 -11.77
C HIS A 12 -4.46 1.51 -11.19
N THR A 13 -3.61 2.49 -11.46
CA THR A 13 -3.81 3.88 -11.01
C THR A 13 -5.06 4.48 -11.62
N GLU A 14 -5.26 4.31 -12.93
CA GLU A 14 -6.45 4.81 -13.62
C GLU A 14 -7.72 4.10 -13.18
N LEU A 15 -7.66 2.77 -13.00
CA LEU A 15 -8.78 1.98 -12.54
C LEU A 15 -9.21 2.42 -11.12
N ASN A 16 -8.25 2.60 -10.23
CA ASN A 16 -8.50 3.07 -8.87
C ASN A 16 -9.11 4.48 -8.87
N ARG A 17 -8.61 5.36 -9.74
CA ARG A 17 -9.15 6.70 -9.91
C ARG A 17 -10.61 6.66 -10.34
N GLU A 18 -10.96 5.84 -11.32
CA GLU A 18 -12.34 5.68 -11.77
C GLU A 18 -13.27 5.19 -10.66
N VAL A 19 -12.83 4.22 -9.87
CA VAL A 19 -13.59 3.70 -8.73
C VAL A 19 -13.85 4.81 -7.71
N LEU A 20 -12.83 5.59 -7.37
CA LEU A 20 -12.95 6.70 -6.42
C LEU A 20 -13.92 7.77 -6.92
N LEU A 21 -13.86 8.10 -8.22
CA LEU A 21 -14.78 9.05 -8.82
C LEU A 21 -16.22 8.57 -8.75
N LYS A 22 -16.45 7.28 -9.02
CA LYS A 22 -17.80 6.67 -8.91
C LYS A 22 -18.32 6.66 -7.48
N LEU A 23 -17.44 6.60 -6.48
CA LEU A 23 -17.80 6.67 -5.07
C LEU A 23 -18.08 8.10 -4.59
N GLY A 24 -17.96 9.08 -5.47
CA GLY A 24 -18.29 10.48 -5.14
C GLY A 24 -17.12 11.32 -4.66
N ILE A 25 -15.89 10.83 -4.74
CA ILE A 25 -14.72 11.60 -4.35
C ILE A 25 -14.40 12.62 -5.45
N PRO A 26 -14.23 13.93 -5.11
CA PRO A 26 -13.91 14.94 -6.12
C PRO A 26 -12.62 14.65 -6.86
N ALA A 27 -12.60 14.86 -8.17
CA ALA A 27 -11.43 14.61 -9.00
C ALA A 27 -10.19 15.37 -8.50
N MET A 28 -10.35 16.60 -8.01
CA MET A 28 -9.25 17.42 -7.48
C MET A 28 -8.64 16.86 -6.20
N ALA A 29 -9.34 15.96 -5.50
CA ALA A 29 -8.84 15.32 -4.30
C ALA A 29 -8.05 14.03 -4.60
N ILE A 30 -7.98 13.63 -5.86
CA ILE A 30 -7.31 12.40 -6.28
C ILE A 30 -6.01 12.77 -7.00
N VAL A 31 -4.87 12.32 -6.46
CA VAL A 31 -3.55 12.57 -7.04
C VAL A 31 -2.87 11.22 -7.29
N GLY A 32 -2.49 10.99 -8.54
CA GLY A 32 -1.69 9.83 -8.90
C GLY A 32 -0.20 10.10 -8.67
N PHE A 33 0.53 9.12 -8.16
CA PHE A 33 1.98 9.20 -7.97
C PHE A 33 2.58 7.80 -8.05
N GLY A 34 3.91 7.74 -8.08
CA GLY A 34 4.61 6.47 -8.01
C GLY A 34 4.54 5.65 -9.29
N ASP A 35 4.72 6.29 -10.44
CA ASP A 35 4.85 5.57 -11.70
C ASP A 35 6.03 4.59 -11.62
N ASN A 36 5.83 3.36 -12.10
CA ASN A 36 6.83 2.28 -12.07
C ASN A 36 7.17 1.76 -10.67
N VAL A 37 6.28 1.97 -9.69
CA VAL A 37 6.47 1.41 -8.35
C VAL A 37 6.16 -0.08 -8.37
N SER A 38 7.11 -0.92 -7.94
CA SER A 38 7.00 -2.37 -7.98
C SER A 38 7.05 -3.05 -6.62
N SER A 39 7.39 -2.31 -5.56
CA SER A 39 7.53 -2.88 -4.22
C SER A 39 7.07 -1.90 -3.14
N THR A 40 6.85 -2.42 -1.92
CA THR A 40 6.46 -1.56 -0.79
C THR A 40 7.52 -0.51 -0.44
N PRO A 41 8.84 -0.83 -0.44
CA PRO A 41 9.85 0.22 -0.24
C PRO A 41 9.80 1.32 -1.31
N ASP A 42 9.55 0.97 -2.57
CA ASP A 42 9.42 1.94 -3.65
C ASP A 42 8.18 2.82 -3.45
N GLU A 43 7.07 2.23 -3.01
CA GLU A 43 5.86 2.98 -2.67
C GLU A 43 6.11 3.97 -1.52
N ALA A 44 6.83 3.55 -0.49
CA ALA A 44 7.16 4.40 0.66
C ALA A 44 8.02 5.59 0.23
N GLU A 45 8.99 5.37 -0.65
CA GLU A 45 9.83 6.44 -1.20
C GLU A 45 9.01 7.43 -2.02
N ALA A 46 8.11 6.95 -2.88
CA ALA A 46 7.23 7.79 -3.68
C ALA A 46 6.30 8.62 -2.80
N ILE A 47 5.77 8.04 -1.72
CA ILE A 47 4.92 8.75 -0.77
C ILE A 47 5.73 9.79 0.01
N ARG A 48 6.97 9.51 0.34
CA ARG A 48 7.86 10.48 0.99
C ARG A 48 8.01 11.73 0.12
N GLU A 49 8.28 11.57 -1.16
CA GLU A 49 8.39 12.68 -2.10
C GLU A 49 7.08 13.46 -2.21
N CYS A 50 5.96 12.75 -2.29
CA CYS A 50 4.64 13.36 -2.34
C CYS A 50 4.33 14.14 -1.05
N ALA A 51 4.67 13.60 0.11
CA ALA A 51 4.46 14.25 1.40
C ALA A 51 5.29 15.53 1.55
N LEU A 52 6.55 15.50 1.07
CA LEU A 52 7.42 16.68 1.07
C LEU A 52 6.85 17.78 0.16
N ALA A 53 6.36 17.41 -1.03
CA ALA A 53 5.80 18.37 -1.98
C ALA A 53 4.49 18.99 -1.46
N SER A 54 3.63 18.21 -0.81
CA SER A 54 2.33 18.67 -0.30
C SER A 54 2.39 19.18 1.14
N LYS A 55 3.52 19.06 1.81
CA LYS A 55 3.73 19.42 3.22
C LYS A 55 2.78 18.67 4.17
N SER A 56 2.43 17.45 3.83
CA SER A 56 1.58 16.60 4.67
C SER A 56 2.31 16.16 5.92
N LYS A 57 1.59 16.11 7.06
CA LYS A 57 2.16 15.70 8.35
C LYS A 57 1.64 14.35 8.82
N ARG A 58 0.55 13.87 8.25
CA ARG A 58 -0.10 12.61 8.60
C ARG A 58 -0.53 11.88 7.35
N ILE A 59 -0.31 10.56 7.34
CA ILE A 59 -0.69 9.70 6.23
C ILE A 59 -1.38 8.46 6.79
N ILE A 60 -2.46 8.05 6.15
CA ILE A 60 -3.17 6.81 6.46
C ILE A 60 -2.93 5.85 5.31
N VAL A 61 -2.39 4.66 5.61
CA VAL A 61 -2.09 3.63 4.62
C VAL A 61 -3.00 2.43 4.84
N PRO A 62 -3.95 2.15 3.94
CA PRO A 62 -4.74 0.93 4.02
C PRO A 62 -3.92 -0.27 3.52
N THR A 63 -4.05 -1.41 4.19
CA THR A 63 -3.36 -2.62 3.81
C THR A 63 -4.10 -3.86 4.35
N GLU A 64 -3.68 -5.05 3.92
CA GLU A 64 -4.22 -6.29 4.45
C GLU A 64 -3.66 -6.58 5.84
N ILE A 65 -4.42 -7.34 6.65
CA ILE A 65 -4.11 -7.57 8.06
C ILE A 65 -2.72 -8.13 8.32
N PHE A 66 -2.25 -9.09 7.50
CA PHE A 66 -0.94 -9.70 7.72
C PHE A 66 0.22 -8.86 7.20
N ALA A 67 -0.04 -7.96 6.26
CA ALA A 67 0.96 -7.04 5.74
C ALA A 67 1.17 -5.81 6.64
N ALA A 68 0.25 -5.54 7.56
CA ALA A 68 0.23 -4.30 8.34
C ALA A 68 1.54 -4.01 9.07
N ARG A 69 2.13 -5.00 9.75
CA ARG A 69 3.38 -4.82 10.49
C ARG A 69 4.55 -4.47 9.55
N ARG A 70 4.66 -5.18 8.43
CA ARG A 70 5.70 -4.93 7.44
C ARG A 70 5.55 -3.54 6.83
N VAL A 71 4.34 -3.18 6.43
CA VAL A 71 4.02 -1.88 5.84
C VAL A 71 4.32 -0.76 6.84
N GLN A 72 3.88 -0.89 8.09
CA GLN A 72 4.15 0.10 9.14
C GLN A 72 5.65 0.32 9.30
N TRP A 73 6.42 -0.75 9.39
CA TRP A 73 7.88 -0.66 9.57
C TRP A 73 8.55 0.05 8.40
N ILE A 74 8.19 -0.31 7.16
CA ILE A 74 8.77 0.27 5.95
C ILE A 74 8.43 1.76 5.84
N PHE A 75 7.16 2.11 6.04
CA PHE A 75 6.70 3.49 5.93
C PHE A 75 7.23 4.37 7.06
N ASP A 76 7.31 3.87 8.29
CA ASP A 76 7.90 4.61 9.41
C ASP A 76 9.37 4.91 9.13
N ARG A 77 10.11 3.96 8.59
CA ARG A 77 11.52 4.14 8.25
C ARG A 77 11.74 5.28 7.25
N GLU A 78 10.85 5.41 6.26
CA GLU A 78 10.95 6.45 5.24
C GLU A 78 10.39 7.81 5.69
N LEU A 79 9.33 7.81 6.47
CA LEU A 79 8.54 9.01 6.73
C LEU A 79 8.77 9.63 8.11
N THR A 80 9.11 8.85 9.13
CA THR A 80 9.42 9.39 10.46
C THR A 80 10.56 10.40 10.42
N PRO A 81 11.67 10.18 9.68
CA PRO A 81 12.77 11.16 9.61
C PRO A 81 12.36 12.53 9.06
N ILE A 82 11.31 12.61 8.25
CA ILE A 82 10.82 13.88 7.72
C ILE A 82 9.62 14.44 8.49
N GLY A 83 9.32 13.87 9.66
CA GLY A 83 8.27 14.37 10.55
C GLY A 83 6.86 13.99 10.15
N VAL A 84 6.67 12.97 9.31
CA VAL A 84 5.36 12.48 8.88
C VAL A 84 4.93 11.31 9.76
N GLN A 85 3.74 11.40 10.34
CA GLN A 85 3.13 10.34 11.12
C GLN A 85 2.35 9.39 10.19
N VAL A 86 2.66 8.10 10.27
CA VAL A 86 2.00 7.06 9.47
C VAL A 86 1.06 6.24 10.33
N THR A 87 -0.19 6.13 9.92
CA THR A 87 -1.17 5.23 10.51
C THR A 87 -1.53 4.17 9.49
N VAL A 88 -1.27 2.91 9.81
CA VAL A 88 -1.65 1.79 8.95
C VAL A 88 -3.00 1.28 9.39
N HIS A 89 -3.95 1.25 8.46
CA HIS A 89 -5.29 0.72 8.70
C HIS A 89 -5.41 -0.65 8.01
N ALA A 90 -5.53 -1.70 8.82
CA ALA A 90 -5.55 -3.07 8.35
C ALA A 90 -6.96 -3.57 8.06
N PHE A 91 -7.15 -4.19 6.91
CA PHE A 91 -8.43 -4.79 6.50
C PHE A 91 -8.28 -6.29 6.30
N PRO A 92 -9.25 -7.10 6.74
CA PRO A 92 -9.26 -8.51 6.36
C PRO A 92 -9.71 -8.65 4.90
N PRO A 93 -9.11 -9.59 4.13
CA PRO A 93 -9.62 -9.90 2.80
C PRO A 93 -10.96 -10.61 2.88
N PRO A 94 -11.73 -10.70 1.76
CA PRO A 94 -13.05 -11.34 1.78
C PRO A 94 -13.03 -12.82 2.16
N GLN A 95 -11.89 -13.49 1.96
CA GLN A 95 -11.80 -14.95 2.12
C GLN A 95 -11.72 -15.43 3.58
N TYR A 96 -11.30 -14.56 4.51
CA TYR A 96 -11.17 -14.93 5.93
C TYR A 96 -11.19 -13.67 6.82
N THR A 97 -11.27 -13.90 8.14
CA THR A 97 -11.25 -12.83 9.15
C THR A 97 -10.08 -13.03 10.12
N LEU A 98 -9.83 -12.07 11.00
CA LEU A 98 -8.84 -12.20 12.07
C LEU A 98 -9.19 -13.35 13.02
N ALA A 99 -10.50 -13.69 13.15
CA ALA A 99 -10.96 -14.73 14.05
C ALA A 99 -10.81 -16.14 13.48
N ASP A 100 -10.72 -16.31 12.16
CA ASP A 100 -10.77 -17.62 11.53
C ASP A 100 -9.74 -17.87 10.42
N TRP A 101 -8.75 -16.97 10.22
CA TRP A 101 -7.78 -17.06 9.13
C TRP A 101 -7.04 -18.41 9.08
N TRP A 102 -6.76 -19.02 10.24
CA TRP A 102 -6.04 -20.30 10.31
C TRP A 102 -6.86 -21.49 9.83
N ARG A 103 -8.16 -21.31 9.68
CA ARG A 103 -9.08 -22.34 9.14
C ARG A 103 -9.19 -22.30 7.62
N HIS A 104 -8.60 -21.29 7.00
CA HIS A 104 -8.66 -21.10 5.55
C HIS A 104 -7.28 -21.26 4.94
N ARG A 105 -7.23 -21.98 3.80
CA ARG A 105 -5.97 -22.18 3.07
C ARG A 105 -5.34 -20.85 2.68
N SER A 106 -6.12 -19.91 2.17
CA SER A 106 -5.63 -18.58 1.77
C SER A 106 -5.06 -17.81 2.96
N GLY A 107 -5.70 -17.88 4.13
CA GLY A 107 -5.21 -17.24 5.34
C GLY A 107 -3.87 -17.79 5.82
N LEU A 108 -3.72 -19.13 5.79
CA LEU A 108 -2.46 -19.78 6.16
C LEU A 108 -1.32 -19.40 5.21
N ILE A 109 -1.59 -19.39 3.90
CA ILE A 109 -0.60 -19.01 2.89
C ILE A 109 -0.21 -17.55 3.07
N ASP A 110 -1.17 -16.65 3.21
CA ASP A 110 -0.91 -15.22 3.37
C ASP A 110 -0.10 -14.92 4.64
N PHE A 111 -0.45 -15.56 5.76
CA PHE A 111 0.29 -15.39 7.01
C PHE A 111 1.75 -15.83 6.86
N ASN A 112 1.98 -17.02 6.32
CA ASN A 112 3.34 -17.54 6.13
C ASN A 112 4.16 -16.65 5.19
N ASN A 113 3.58 -16.22 4.08
CA ASN A 113 4.25 -15.33 3.14
C ASN A 113 4.64 -14.00 3.78
N GLU A 114 3.76 -13.41 4.60
CA GLU A 114 4.05 -12.14 5.24
C GLU A 114 5.12 -12.26 6.33
N VAL A 115 5.14 -13.36 7.07
CA VAL A 115 6.21 -13.63 8.04
C VAL A 115 7.56 -13.69 7.33
N LEU A 116 7.65 -14.41 6.21
CA LEU A 116 8.89 -14.51 5.43
C LEU A 116 9.31 -13.16 4.86
N LYS A 117 8.38 -12.38 4.33
CA LYS A 117 8.66 -11.03 3.82
C LYS A 117 9.16 -10.10 4.92
N TYR A 118 8.52 -10.12 6.07
CA TYR A 118 8.92 -9.29 7.20
C TYR A 118 10.35 -9.62 7.65
N LEU A 119 10.65 -10.90 7.81
CA LEU A 119 11.99 -11.35 8.18
C LEU A 119 13.04 -10.96 7.14
N TYR A 120 12.70 -11.10 5.87
CA TYR A 120 13.59 -10.71 4.77
C TYR A 120 13.93 -9.22 4.83
N TYR A 121 12.93 -8.36 4.93
CA TYR A 121 13.16 -6.91 4.99
C TYR A 121 13.94 -6.49 6.23
N ARG A 122 13.68 -7.12 7.37
CA ARG A 122 14.40 -6.84 8.61
C ARG A 122 15.86 -7.29 8.55
N ALA A 123 16.13 -8.42 7.93
CA ALA A 123 17.48 -8.95 7.80
C ALA A 123 18.32 -8.18 6.78
N LYS A 124 17.69 -7.67 5.73
CA LYS A 124 18.37 -6.93 4.67
C LYS A 124 18.90 -5.57 5.17
N ASP A 125 18.23 -4.99 6.10
CA ASP A 125 18.57 -3.68 6.68
C ASP A 125 19.15 -3.85 8.08
#